data_840c310df194cded7655d8db447504ea
#
_entry.id   840c310df194cded7655d8db447504ea
#
_cell.length_a   1.000
_cell.length_b   1.000
_cell.length_c   1.000
_cell.angle_alpha   90.00
_cell.angle_beta   90.00
_cell.angle_gamma   90.00
#
_symmetry.space_group_name_H-M   'P 1'
#
loop_
_entity.id
_entity.type
_entity.pdbx_description
1 polymer ?
#
loop_
_entity_poly.entity_id
_entity_poly.type
_entity_poly.pdbx_seq_one_letter_code
_entity_poly.pdbx_strand_id
1 'polypeptide(L)'
;MSATATVTKNLARTVQEATAAQDAAAKAAAAASAAQQRAEAAKAAADLQREQANKDFLDLLVGEYPEAREAALTKQAEARSAFSSAVRGEGGDLLTTYRAMVEAGIETWALDAALHGQRQYFGMPSREPSEPVFSFAIEVADEANRLSYEVMEAATERRRERRQKFLNGETQS
;
A
#
# COMPACT_ATOMS: atom_id res chain seq x y z
N MET A 1 85.17 -11.62 27.97
CA MET A 1 84.55 -10.74 26.95
C MET A 1 83.32 -11.34 26.29
N SER A 2 82.65 -12.32 26.86
CA SER A 2 81.50 -13.00 26.17
C SER A 2 80.06 -12.51 26.50
N ALA A 3 79.82 -11.97 27.66
CA ALA A 3 78.49 -11.62 28.11
C ALA A 3 77.85 -10.35 27.45
N THR A 4 78.70 -9.32 27.21
CA THR A 4 78.29 -8.04 26.60
C THR A 4 77.89 -8.22 25.11
N ALA A 5 78.54 -9.07 24.39
CA ALA A 5 78.20 -9.39 22.98
C ALA A 5 76.87 -10.11 22.85
N THR A 6 76.51 -10.99 23.77
CA THR A 6 75.24 -11.70 23.80
C THR A 6 74.08 -10.80 24.13
N VAL A 7 74.26 -9.87 25.07
CA VAL A 7 73.24 -8.85 25.44
C VAL A 7 72.95 -7.89 24.28
N THR A 8 73.97 -7.43 23.58
CA THR A 8 73.81 -6.52 22.41
C THR A 8 73.07 -7.21 21.26
N LYS A 9 73.41 -8.49 21.02
CA LYS A 9 72.75 -9.29 19.98
C LYS A 9 71.29 -9.54 20.29
N ASN A 10 70.98 -9.84 21.57
CA ASN A 10 69.59 -10.04 22.00
C ASN A 10 68.76 -8.73 21.92
N LEU A 11 69.35 -7.59 22.30
CA LEU A 11 68.72 -6.26 22.19
C LEU A 11 68.44 -5.91 20.73
N ALA A 12 69.39 -6.14 19.83
CA ALA A 12 69.18 -5.86 18.41
C ALA A 12 68.05 -6.72 17.81
N ARG A 13 67.99 -8.00 18.24
CA ARG A 13 66.88 -8.91 17.80
C ARG A 13 65.51 -8.45 18.33
N THR A 14 65.43 -8.07 19.58
CA THR A 14 64.16 -7.55 20.20
C THR A 14 63.72 -6.29 19.50
N VAL A 15 64.62 -5.36 19.18
CA VAL A 15 64.30 -4.13 18.43
C VAL A 15 63.80 -4.48 17.02
N GLN A 16 64.45 -5.41 16.36
CA GLN A 16 64.04 -5.85 15.01
C GLN A 16 62.65 -6.50 15.03
N GLU A 17 62.38 -7.39 16.01
CA GLU A 17 61.06 -8.02 16.21
C GLU A 17 59.98 -6.97 16.54
N ALA A 18 60.29 -5.97 17.39
CA ALA A 18 59.34 -4.87 17.70
C ALA A 18 59.05 -4.00 16.48
N THR A 19 60.07 -3.68 15.66
CA THR A 19 59.84 -2.92 14.42
C THR A 19 58.98 -3.70 13.42
N ALA A 20 59.27 -5.01 13.24
CA ALA A 20 58.47 -5.85 12.37
C ALA A 20 56.98 -5.98 12.84
N ALA A 21 56.76 -6.07 14.17
CA ALA A 21 55.43 -6.08 14.75
C ALA A 21 54.69 -4.76 14.54
N GLN A 22 55.42 -3.65 14.65
CA GLN A 22 54.84 -2.30 14.42
C GLN A 22 54.45 -2.08 12.96
N ASP A 23 55.28 -2.53 12.01
CA ASP A 23 55.01 -2.50 10.58
C ASP A 23 53.79 -3.38 10.22
N ALA A 24 53.72 -4.57 10.81
CA ALA A 24 52.57 -5.47 10.61
C ALA A 24 51.26 -4.86 11.15
N ALA A 25 51.30 -4.23 12.33
CA ALA A 25 50.15 -3.52 12.91
C ALA A 25 49.72 -2.33 12.04
N ALA A 26 50.66 -1.55 11.52
CA ALA A 26 50.38 -0.42 10.63
C ALA A 26 49.70 -0.92 9.31
N LYS A 27 50.18 -2.00 8.72
CA LYS A 27 49.58 -2.60 7.53
C LYS A 27 48.18 -3.16 7.81
N ALA A 28 47.98 -3.79 8.96
CA ALA A 28 46.66 -4.29 9.37
C ALA A 28 45.68 -3.15 9.58
N ALA A 29 46.07 -2.05 10.23
CA ALA A 29 45.28 -0.86 10.41
C ALA A 29 44.89 -0.20 9.07
N ALA A 30 45.84 -0.09 8.14
CA ALA A 30 45.56 0.45 6.80
C ALA A 30 44.61 -0.47 6.00
N ALA A 31 44.75 -1.78 6.11
CA ALA A 31 43.82 -2.73 5.47
C ALA A 31 42.40 -2.66 6.06
N ALA A 32 42.28 -2.53 7.39
CA ALA A 32 40.99 -2.34 8.06
C ALA A 32 40.29 -1.05 7.63
N SER A 33 41.05 0.06 7.58
CA SER A 33 40.52 1.35 7.10
C SER A 33 40.06 1.28 5.64
N ALA A 34 40.83 0.63 4.76
CA ALA A 34 40.43 0.45 3.37
C ALA A 34 39.17 -0.46 3.22
N ALA A 35 39.07 -1.50 4.05
CA ALA A 35 37.87 -2.34 4.09
C ALA A 35 36.63 -1.59 4.55
N GLN A 36 36.78 -0.76 5.58
CA GLN A 36 35.69 0.10 6.07
C GLN A 36 35.23 1.09 5.00
N GLN A 37 36.16 1.79 4.34
CA GLN A 37 35.81 2.71 3.23
C GLN A 37 35.07 2.00 2.08
N ARG A 38 35.50 0.77 1.74
CA ARG A 38 34.79 -0.03 0.71
C ARG A 38 33.37 -0.41 1.15
N ALA A 39 33.19 -0.77 2.42
CA ALA A 39 31.87 -1.10 2.96
C ALA A 39 30.95 0.13 2.98
N GLU A 40 31.43 1.29 3.36
CA GLU A 40 30.71 2.56 3.34
C GLU A 40 30.31 2.95 1.89
N ALA A 41 31.25 2.82 0.93
CA ALA A 41 30.97 3.09 -0.48
C ALA A 41 29.94 2.12 -1.06
N ALA A 42 30.03 0.83 -0.71
CA ALA A 42 29.06 -0.17 -1.14
C ALA A 42 27.67 0.10 -0.57
N LYS A 43 27.57 0.51 0.71
CA LYS A 43 26.33 0.92 1.34
C LYS A 43 25.72 2.14 0.65
N ALA A 44 26.51 3.17 0.40
CA ALA A 44 26.05 4.38 -0.29
C ALA A 44 25.55 4.06 -1.71
N ALA A 45 26.23 3.17 -2.43
CA ALA A 45 25.78 2.73 -3.75
C ALA A 45 24.45 1.95 -3.70
N ALA A 46 24.28 1.08 -2.70
CA ALA A 46 23.05 0.34 -2.49
C ALA A 46 21.87 1.28 -2.11
N ASP A 47 22.12 2.28 -1.28
CA ASP A 47 21.11 3.28 -0.90
C ASP A 47 20.65 4.11 -2.12
N LEU A 48 21.58 4.51 -3.00
CA LEU A 48 21.26 5.21 -4.25
C LEU A 48 20.46 4.33 -5.22
N GLN A 49 20.82 3.06 -5.36
CA GLN A 49 20.04 2.12 -6.20
C GLN A 49 18.63 1.93 -5.67
N ARG A 50 18.47 1.84 -4.35
CA ARG A 50 17.16 1.72 -3.70
C ARG A 50 16.31 2.98 -3.90
N GLU A 51 16.92 4.15 -3.80
CA GLU A 51 16.23 5.41 -4.05
C GLU A 51 15.75 5.52 -5.50
N GLN A 52 16.61 5.13 -6.46
CA GLN A 52 16.23 5.12 -7.87
C GLN A 52 15.10 4.12 -8.14
N ALA A 53 15.18 2.90 -7.61
CA ALA A 53 14.12 1.91 -7.75
C ALA A 53 12.78 2.40 -7.16
N ASN A 54 12.80 3.13 -6.05
CA ASN A 54 11.60 3.72 -5.48
C ASN A 54 11.01 4.83 -6.36
N LYS A 55 11.85 5.64 -7.03
CA LYS A 55 11.39 6.65 -8.01
C LYS A 55 10.75 5.97 -9.23
N ASP A 56 11.43 4.99 -9.80
CA ASP A 56 10.93 4.24 -10.96
C ASP A 56 9.57 3.58 -10.63
N PHE A 57 9.44 3.05 -9.41
CA PHE A 57 8.17 2.48 -8.94
C PHE A 57 7.07 3.54 -8.75
N LEU A 58 7.40 4.74 -8.26
CA LEU A 58 6.43 5.84 -8.19
C LEU A 58 5.96 6.24 -9.58
N ASP A 59 6.87 6.37 -10.54
CA ASP A 59 6.53 6.75 -11.92
C ASP A 59 5.63 5.70 -12.57
N LEU A 60 5.91 4.40 -12.33
CA LEU A 60 5.04 3.30 -12.75
C LEU A 60 3.65 3.41 -12.12
N LEU A 61 3.56 3.57 -10.81
CA LEU A 61 2.29 3.72 -10.11
C LEU A 61 1.48 4.91 -10.61
N VAL A 62 2.13 6.06 -10.81
CA VAL A 62 1.44 7.27 -11.32
C VAL A 62 0.93 7.03 -12.74
N GLY A 63 1.68 6.32 -13.57
CA GLY A 63 1.29 5.99 -14.95
C GLY A 63 0.11 5.02 -15.01
N GLU A 64 0.12 3.96 -14.20
CA GLU A 64 -0.91 2.91 -14.23
C GLU A 64 -2.13 3.24 -13.35
N TYR A 65 -1.96 4.12 -12.36
CA TYR A 65 -2.98 4.41 -11.35
C TYR A 65 -4.35 4.84 -11.91
N PRO A 66 -4.46 5.73 -12.90
CA PRO A 66 -5.75 6.18 -13.41
C PRO A 66 -6.59 5.01 -13.95
N GLU A 67 -5.98 4.17 -14.77
CA GLU A 67 -6.64 3.00 -15.39
C GLU A 67 -6.98 1.92 -14.34
N ALA A 68 -6.02 1.59 -13.49
CA ALA A 68 -6.22 0.63 -12.41
C ALA A 68 -7.32 1.08 -11.44
N ARG A 69 -7.36 2.38 -11.11
CA ARG A 69 -8.38 2.94 -10.23
C ARG A 69 -9.77 2.93 -10.87
N GLU A 70 -9.88 3.26 -12.13
CA GLU A 70 -11.15 3.21 -12.86
C GLU A 70 -11.70 1.78 -12.92
N ALA A 71 -10.83 0.81 -13.22
CA ALA A 71 -11.19 -0.61 -13.19
C ALA A 71 -11.65 -1.08 -11.80
N ALA A 72 -10.94 -0.67 -10.74
CA ALA A 72 -11.30 -1.01 -9.37
C ALA A 72 -12.64 -0.38 -8.94
N LEU A 73 -12.90 0.87 -9.32
CA LEU A 73 -14.18 1.55 -9.05
C LEU A 73 -15.34 0.89 -9.81
N THR A 74 -15.13 0.47 -11.04
CA THR A 74 -16.14 -0.28 -11.82
C THR A 74 -16.47 -1.60 -11.15
N LYS A 75 -15.45 -2.38 -10.77
CA LYS A 75 -15.61 -3.63 -10.02
C LYS A 75 -16.33 -3.42 -8.68
N GLN A 76 -16.01 -2.35 -7.98
CA GLN A 76 -16.68 -1.99 -6.71
C GLN A 76 -18.16 -1.65 -6.94
N ALA A 77 -18.50 -0.91 -8.00
CA ALA A 77 -19.87 -0.57 -8.35
C ALA A 77 -20.68 -1.83 -8.73
N GLU A 78 -20.10 -2.72 -9.52
CA GLU A 78 -20.72 -4.01 -9.90
C GLU A 78 -20.97 -4.90 -8.67
N ALA A 79 -19.96 -5.04 -7.80
CA ALA A 79 -20.09 -5.82 -6.57
C ALA A 79 -21.14 -5.24 -5.62
N ARG A 80 -21.24 -3.92 -5.51
CA ARG A 80 -22.29 -3.24 -4.74
C ARG A 80 -23.67 -3.46 -5.33
N SER A 81 -23.81 -3.41 -6.65
CA SER A 81 -25.06 -3.69 -7.34
C SER A 81 -25.52 -5.14 -7.11
N ALA A 82 -24.59 -6.11 -7.22
CA ALA A 82 -24.89 -7.51 -6.95
C ALA A 82 -25.33 -7.75 -5.49
N PHE A 83 -24.67 -7.08 -4.52
CA PHE A 83 -25.09 -7.13 -3.12
C PHE A 83 -26.48 -6.54 -2.92
N SER A 84 -26.77 -5.37 -3.51
CA SER A 84 -28.11 -4.77 -3.48
C SER A 84 -29.19 -5.70 -4.02
N SER A 85 -28.95 -6.34 -5.17
CA SER A 85 -29.87 -7.34 -5.76
C SER A 85 -30.08 -8.54 -4.84
N ALA A 86 -29.02 -9.03 -4.19
CA ALA A 86 -29.11 -10.13 -3.22
C ALA A 86 -29.95 -9.75 -1.99
N VAL A 87 -29.81 -8.52 -1.46
CA VAL A 87 -30.63 -8.03 -0.34
C VAL A 87 -32.10 -7.92 -0.74
N ARG A 88 -32.39 -7.56 -1.99
CA ARG A 88 -33.78 -7.48 -2.53
C ARG A 88 -34.37 -8.85 -2.86
N GLY A 89 -33.60 -9.93 -2.76
CA GLY A 89 -34.04 -11.26 -3.16
C GLY A 89 -34.11 -11.49 -4.67
N GLU A 90 -33.47 -10.65 -5.46
CA GLU A 90 -33.47 -10.69 -6.94
C GLU A 90 -32.48 -11.69 -7.49
N GLY A 91 -31.61 -12.25 -6.64
CA GLY A 91 -30.64 -13.30 -6.98
C GLY A 91 -29.30 -13.15 -6.24
N GLY A 92 -28.51 -14.20 -6.31
CA GLY A 92 -27.22 -14.25 -5.63
C GLY A 92 -27.30 -14.65 -4.15
N ASP A 93 -26.15 -15.14 -3.64
CA ASP A 93 -25.99 -15.42 -2.21
C ASP A 93 -25.54 -14.15 -1.48
N LEU A 94 -26.29 -13.78 -0.45
CA LEU A 94 -26.08 -12.52 0.28
C LEU A 94 -24.68 -12.39 0.90
N LEU A 95 -24.16 -13.48 1.48
CA LEU A 95 -22.84 -13.43 2.10
C LEU A 95 -21.72 -13.40 1.06
N THR A 96 -21.88 -14.12 -0.03
CA THR A 96 -20.93 -14.12 -1.15
C THR A 96 -20.86 -12.75 -1.82
N THR A 97 -22.00 -12.12 -2.08
CA THR A 97 -22.06 -10.79 -2.69
C THR A 97 -21.55 -9.69 -1.73
N TYR A 98 -21.84 -9.79 -0.44
CA TYR A 98 -21.27 -8.90 0.57
C TYR A 98 -19.73 -9.02 0.61
N ARG A 99 -19.21 -10.23 0.64
CA ARG A 99 -17.77 -10.46 0.61
C ARG A 99 -17.11 -9.87 -0.63
N ALA A 100 -17.69 -10.06 -1.80
CA ALA A 100 -17.18 -9.46 -3.06
C ALA A 100 -17.19 -7.93 -3.00
N MET A 101 -18.21 -7.30 -2.40
CA MET A 101 -18.30 -5.86 -2.21
C MET A 101 -17.18 -5.35 -1.28
N VAL A 102 -16.93 -6.04 -0.17
CA VAL A 102 -15.84 -5.70 0.76
C VAL A 102 -14.47 -5.84 0.09
N GLU A 103 -14.23 -6.95 -0.61
CA GLU A 103 -12.96 -7.21 -1.32
C GLU A 103 -12.70 -6.12 -2.37
N ALA A 104 -13.69 -5.74 -3.16
CA ALA A 104 -13.57 -4.67 -4.16
C ALA A 104 -13.32 -3.29 -3.52
N GLY A 105 -13.95 -2.99 -2.39
CA GLY A 105 -13.71 -1.76 -1.64
C GLY A 105 -12.31 -1.67 -1.05
N ILE A 106 -11.80 -2.80 -0.51
CA ILE A 106 -10.43 -2.89 0.00
C ILE A 106 -9.42 -2.74 -1.15
N GLU A 107 -9.67 -3.34 -2.32
CA GLU A 107 -8.81 -3.23 -3.51
C GLU A 107 -8.67 -1.76 -3.96
N THR A 108 -9.76 -1.03 -4.03
CA THR A 108 -9.77 0.40 -4.36
C THR A 108 -8.96 1.22 -3.34
N TRP A 109 -9.19 0.99 -2.05
CA TRP A 109 -8.45 1.67 -0.99
C TRP A 109 -6.95 1.34 -1.03
N ALA A 110 -6.58 0.08 -1.28
CA ALA A 110 -5.19 -0.33 -1.34
C ALA A 110 -4.40 0.36 -2.48
N LEU A 111 -5.04 0.60 -3.63
CA LEU A 111 -4.45 1.38 -4.73
C LEU A 111 -4.21 2.83 -4.29
N ASP A 112 -5.20 3.48 -3.68
CA ASP A 112 -5.09 4.85 -3.19
C ASP A 112 -4.01 4.96 -2.09
N ALA A 113 -3.94 3.98 -1.18
CA ALA A 113 -2.95 3.92 -0.10
C ALA A 113 -1.53 3.68 -0.62
N ALA A 114 -1.35 2.82 -1.62
CA ALA A 114 -0.04 2.58 -2.24
C ALA A 114 0.51 3.85 -2.89
N LEU A 115 -0.30 4.57 -3.66
CA LEU A 115 0.11 5.83 -4.28
C LEU A 115 0.40 6.90 -3.22
N HIS A 116 -0.45 7.00 -2.18
CA HIS A 116 -0.23 7.93 -1.07
C HIS A 116 1.10 7.67 -0.36
N GLY A 117 1.37 6.41 0.00
CA GLY A 117 2.61 6.03 0.70
C GLY A 117 3.87 6.35 -0.12
N GLN A 118 3.86 6.11 -1.43
CA GLN A 118 4.99 6.45 -2.29
C GLN A 118 5.17 7.98 -2.41
N ARG A 119 4.09 8.75 -2.60
CA ARG A 119 4.18 10.21 -2.64
C ARG A 119 4.70 10.78 -1.32
N GLN A 120 4.23 10.27 -0.19
CA GLN A 120 4.70 10.68 1.13
C GLN A 120 6.19 10.40 1.32
N TYR A 121 6.68 9.24 0.86
CA TYR A 121 8.10 8.88 0.92
C TYR A 121 8.99 9.92 0.23
N PHE A 122 8.54 10.51 -0.88
CA PHE A 122 9.24 11.58 -1.61
C PHE A 122 8.87 12.99 -1.16
N GLY A 123 8.15 13.15 -0.04
CA GLY A 123 7.73 14.46 0.46
C GLY A 123 6.73 15.19 -0.45
N MET A 124 6.06 14.47 -1.34
CA MET A 124 5.05 15.03 -2.23
C MET A 124 3.72 15.21 -1.50
N PRO A 125 2.97 16.29 -1.76
CA PRO A 125 1.65 16.46 -1.19
C PRO A 125 0.71 15.34 -1.64
N SER A 126 0.08 14.69 -0.68
CA SER A 126 -0.88 13.62 -0.90
C SER A 126 -1.87 13.56 0.23
N ARG A 127 -3.14 13.26 -0.08
CA ARG A 127 -4.17 13.05 0.93
C ARG A 127 -4.21 11.58 1.29
N GLU A 128 -4.13 11.29 2.59
CA GLU A 128 -4.28 9.94 3.12
C GLU A 128 -5.69 9.41 2.79
N PRO A 129 -5.81 8.24 2.16
CA PRO A 129 -7.12 7.63 1.94
C PRO A 129 -7.70 7.14 3.27
N SER A 130 -8.97 7.44 3.50
CA SER A 130 -9.67 6.92 4.67
C SER A 130 -9.82 5.40 4.56
N GLU A 131 -9.53 4.69 5.65
CA GLU A 131 -9.78 3.26 5.72
C GLU A 131 -11.27 2.96 5.50
N PRO A 132 -11.61 2.00 4.64
CA PRO A 132 -12.99 1.63 4.42
C PRO A 132 -13.52 0.89 5.66
N VAL A 133 -14.69 1.31 6.11
CA VAL A 133 -15.40 0.64 7.22
C VAL A 133 -16.57 -0.12 6.61
N PHE A 134 -16.61 -1.42 6.81
CA PHE A 134 -17.68 -2.30 6.35
C PHE A 134 -18.42 -2.90 7.53
N SER A 135 -19.73 -2.78 7.52
CA SER A 135 -20.61 -3.42 8.49
C SER A 135 -21.79 -4.05 7.77
N PHE A 136 -21.84 -5.38 7.78
CA PHE A 136 -22.91 -6.13 7.13
C PHE A 136 -24.31 -5.65 7.57
N ALA A 137 -24.50 -5.43 8.86
CA ALA A 137 -25.79 -4.99 9.40
C ALA A 137 -26.17 -3.59 8.91
N ILE A 138 -25.21 -2.67 8.81
CA ILE A 138 -25.45 -1.32 8.31
C ILE A 138 -25.75 -1.35 6.82
N GLU A 139 -24.97 -2.05 6.03
CA GLU A 139 -25.15 -2.15 4.58
C GLU A 139 -26.50 -2.79 4.21
N VAL A 140 -26.91 -3.82 4.94
CA VAL A 140 -28.25 -4.43 4.75
C VAL A 140 -29.37 -3.46 5.16
N ALA A 141 -29.21 -2.75 6.28
CA ALA A 141 -30.21 -1.78 6.73
C ALA A 141 -30.34 -0.61 5.76
N ASP A 142 -29.24 -0.10 5.23
CA ASP A 142 -29.24 1.00 4.25
C ASP A 142 -29.95 0.58 2.96
N GLU A 143 -29.69 -0.63 2.46
CA GLU A 143 -30.33 -1.14 1.27
C GLU A 143 -31.84 -1.40 1.50
N ALA A 144 -32.21 -1.93 2.66
CA ALA A 144 -33.60 -2.14 3.03
C ALA A 144 -34.37 -0.79 3.14
N ASN A 145 -33.74 0.23 3.69
CA ASN A 145 -34.30 1.58 3.74
C ASN A 145 -34.50 2.15 2.34
N ARG A 146 -33.49 2.02 1.45
CA ARG A 146 -33.60 2.48 0.06
C ARG A 146 -34.76 1.81 -0.67
N LEU A 147 -34.86 0.47 -0.54
CA LEU A 147 -35.97 -0.30 -1.10
C LEU A 147 -37.35 0.19 -0.57
N SER A 148 -37.42 0.47 0.73
CA SER A 148 -38.64 1.02 1.34
C SER A 148 -39.05 2.35 0.72
N TYR A 149 -38.08 3.27 0.49
CA TYR A 149 -38.36 4.54 -0.18
C TYR A 149 -38.83 4.36 -1.63
N GLU A 150 -38.18 3.50 -2.40
CA GLU A 150 -38.56 3.17 -3.79
C GLU A 150 -39.99 2.64 -3.87
N VAL A 151 -40.37 1.73 -2.96
CA VAL A 151 -41.74 1.17 -2.88
C VAL A 151 -42.77 2.24 -2.52
N MET A 152 -42.42 3.14 -1.58
CA MET A 152 -43.29 4.25 -1.19
C MET A 152 -43.51 5.24 -2.34
N GLU A 153 -42.43 5.58 -3.06
CA GLU A 153 -42.52 6.49 -4.21
C GLU A 153 -43.36 5.90 -5.32
N ALA A 154 -43.13 4.63 -5.69
CA ALA A 154 -43.91 3.91 -6.68
C ALA A 154 -45.41 3.80 -6.28
N ALA A 155 -45.70 3.59 -4.99
CA ALA A 155 -47.09 3.57 -4.49
C ALA A 155 -47.73 4.93 -4.56
N THR A 156 -46.98 6.00 -4.29
CA THR A 156 -47.45 7.38 -4.37
C THR A 156 -47.78 7.77 -5.81
N GLU A 157 -46.90 7.42 -6.75
CA GLU A 157 -47.10 7.70 -8.16
C GLU A 157 -48.30 6.93 -8.73
N ARG A 158 -48.46 5.67 -8.41
CA ARG A 158 -49.69 4.90 -8.77
C ARG A 158 -50.97 5.54 -8.25
N ARG A 159 -50.95 6.13 -7.04
CA ARG A 159 -52.09 6.87 -6.50
C ARG A 159 -52.36 8.15 -7.28
N ARG A 160 -51.32 8.90 -7.67
CA ARG A 160 -51.43 10.11 -8.50
C ARG A 160 -51.99 9.78 -9.86
N GLU A 161 -51.49 8.76 -10.53
CA GLU A 161 -51.99 8.28 -11.82
C GLU A 161 -53.47 7.86 -11.73
N ARG A 162 -53.83 7.09 -10.70
CA ARG A 162 -55.24 6.67 -10.48
C ARG A 162 -56.14 7.88 -10.27
N ARG A 163 -55.73 8.88 -9.49
CA ARG A 163 -56.45 10.12 -9.29
C ARG A 163 -56.63 10.89 -10.59
N GLN A 164 -55.55 10.98 -11.39
CA GLN A 164 -55.62 11.68 -12.68
C GLN A 164 -56.60 11.00 -13.65
N LYS A 165 -56.54 9.67 -13.76
CA LYS A 165 -57.50 8.91 -14.55
C LYS A 165 -58.94 9.13 -14.10
N PHE A 166 -59.18 9.15 -12.80
CA PHE A 166 -60.51 9.48 -12.24
C PHE A 166 -60.99 10.86 -12.64
N LEU A 167 -60.13 11.88 -12.50
CA LEU A 167 -60.44 13.25 -12.88
C LEU A 167 -60.70 13.43 -14.37
N ASN A 168 -60.06 12.63 -15.21
CA ASN A 168 -60.27 12.64 -16.67
C ASN A 168 -61.50 11.85 -17.11
N GLY A 169 -62.27 11.26 -16.20
CA GLY A 169 -63.41 10.44 -16.55
C GLY A 169 -63.09 9.06 -17.12
N GLU A 170 -61.84 8.62 -16.99
CA GLU A 170 -61.31 7.34 -17.51
C GLU A 170 -61.52 6.19 -16.52
N THR A 171 -62.34 6.29 -15.50
CA THR A 171 -62.64 5.24 -14.55
C THR A 171 -63.47 4.17 -15.24
N GLN A 172 -62.82 3.06 -15.48
CA GLN A 172 -63.51 1.84 -15.88
C GLN A 172 -64.34 1.30 -14.73
N SER A 173 -65.49 0.87 -15.11
CA SER A 173 -66.41 -0.02 -14.36
C SER A 173 -65.66 -1.25 -13.82
#